data_66178fd52f6e2b8cf00dbf4d33160d8a
#
_entry.id   66178fd52f6e2b8cf00dbf4d33160d8a
#
_cell.length_a   1.000
_cell.length_b   1.000
_cell.length_c   1.000
_cell.angle_alpha   90.00
_cell.angle_beta   90.00
_cell.angle_gamma   90.00
#
_symmetry.space_group_name_H-M   'P 1'
#
loop_
_entity.id
_entity.type
_entity.pdbx_description
1 polymer ?
#
loop_
_entity_poly.entity_id
_entity_poly.type
_entity_poly.pdbx_seq_one_letter_code
_entity_poly.pdbx_strand_id
1 'polypeptide(L)'
;VIETAFNTQDLPPGERFAYWNAMTDRSLCPTLISSDHANDFRATLRNLDFGAVQVSIPGMPSLRSARTPKLIRKSDPELYNVALDPRGTMKVSHVGRDLVLRPRDLVVYSSSHPFDARVTAGEQGFAQLVEHLGNRPRSR
;
A
#
# COMPACT_ATOMS: atom_id res chain seq x y z
N VAL A 1 -13.97 -16.23 5.33
CA VAL A 1 -12.69 -15.49 5.18
C VAL A 1 -11.77 -16.28 4.27
N ILE A 2 -11.31 -15.63 3.22
CA ILE A 2 -10.31 -16.20 2.32
C ILE A 2 -8.99 -15.49 2.60
N GLU A 3 -7.94 -16.25 2.91
CA GLU A 3 -6.60 -15.73 3.12
C GLU A 3 -5.69 -16.11 1.96
N THR A 4 -4.97 -15.12 1.42
CA THR A 4 -3.91 -15.32 0.45
C THR A 4 -2.64 -14.66 0.93
N ALA A 5 -1.50 -15.25 0.61
CA ALA A 5 -0.20 -14.70 0.99
C ALA A 5 0.83 -14.97 -0.09
N PHE A 6 1.75 -14.04 -0.27
CA PHE A 6 2.91 -14.26 -1.12
C PHE A 6 4.17 -13.62 -0.54
N ASN A 7 5.32 -14.12 -0.99
CA ASN A 7 6.63 -13.65 -0.57
C ASN A 7 7.49 -13.47 -1.82
N THR A 8 8.03 -12.28 -2.03
CA THR A 8 8.88 -12.00 -3.19
C THR A 8 10.18 -12.80 -3.17
N GLN A 9 10.60 -13.31 -2.02
CA GLN A 9 11.80 -14.16 -1.91
C GLN A 9 11.63 -15.52 -2.61
N ASP A 10 10.39 -15.91 -2.97
CA ASP A 10 10.14 -17.09 -3.80
C ASP A 10 10.58 -16.91 -5.25
N LEU A 11 10.93 -15.69 -5.65
CA LEU A 11 11.40 -15.33 -6.98
C LEU A 11 12.88 -14.91 -6.97
N PRO A 12 13.58 -14.97 -8.13
CA PRO A 12 14.91 -14.41 -8.26
C PRO A 12 14.93 -12.90 -7.91
N PRO A 13 16.04 -12.38 -7.34
CA PRO A 13 16.10 -10.99 -6.88
C PRO A 13 15.70 -9.95 -7.92
N GLY A 14 16.09 -10.14 -9.18
CA GLY A 14 15.79 -9.18 -10.26
C GLY A 14 14.32 -9.12 -10.67
N GLU A 15 13.50 -10.08 -10.27
CA GLU A 15 12.07 -10.16 -10.62
C GLU A 15 11.15 -9.71 -9.47
N ARG A 16 11.70 -9.54 -8.28
CA ARG A 16 10.92 -9.30 -7.05
C ARG A 16 10.13 -8.01 -7.07
N PHE A 17 10.76 -6.92 -7.50
CA PHE A 17 10.12 -5.60 -7.50
C PHE A 17 8.97 -5.52 -8.52
N ALA A 18 9.17 -6.03 -9.72
CA ALA A 18 8.12 -6.07 -10.74
C ALA A 18 6.92 -6.92 -10.28
N TYR A 19 7.19 -8.06 -9.65
CA TYR A 19 6.15 -8.91 -9.10
C TYR A 19 5.36 -8.23 -7.99
N TRP A 20 6.05 -7.53 -7.08
CA TRP A 20 5.41 -6.72 -6.03
C TRP A 20 4.46 -5.68 -6.61
N ASN A 21 4.93 -4.92 -7.60
CA ASN A 21 4.10 -3.92 -8.28
C ASN A 21 2.85 -4.53 -8.91
N ALA A 22 2.99 -5.65 -9.62
CA ALA A 22 1.86 -6.32 -10.25
C ALA A 22 0.83 -6.82 -9.23
N MET A 23 1.28 -7.38 -8.12
CA MET A 23 0.39 -7.92 -7.09
C MET A 23 -0.30 -6.82 -6.30
N THR A 24 0.39 -5.74 -5.97
CA THR A 24 -0.22 -4.60 -5.26
C THR A 24 -1.21 -3.84 -6.14
N ASP A 25 -0.94 -3.72 -7.44
CA ASP A 25 -1.89 -3.12 -8.38
C ASP A 25 -3.21 -3.88 -8.44
N ARG A 26 -3.16 -5.22 -8.37
CA ARG A 26 -4.35 -6.06 -8.36
C ARG A 26 -5.08 -6.05 -7.04
N SER A 27 -4.34 -6.06 -5.94
CA SER A 27 -4.91 -6.23 -4.59
C SER A 27 -5.42 -4.92 -4.00
N LEU A 28 -4.83 -3.80 -4.39
CA LEU A 28 -5.15 -2.47 -3.85
C LEU A 28 -5.68 -1.57 -4.97
N CYS A 29 -4.85 -0.71 -5.49
CA CYS A 29 -5.13 0.11 -6.66
C CYS A 29 -3.82 0.47 -7.35
N PRO A 30 -3.83 0.77 -8.65
CA PRO A 30 -2.60 1.14 -9.33
C PRO A 30 -1.94 2.37 -8.73
N THR A 31 -0.67 2.24 -8.40
CA THR A 31 0.19 3.31 -7.88
C THR A 31 1.56 3.24 -8.52
N LEU A 32 2.27 4.37 -8.50
CA LEU A 32 3.69 4.40 -8.87
C LEU A 32 4.51 4.14 -7.60
N ILE A 33 5.24 3.04 -7.59
CA ILE A 33 6.06 2.65 -6.45
C ILE A 33 7.53 2.81 -6.83
N SER A 34 8.29 3.46 -5.97
CA SER A 34 9.74 3.57 -6.08
C SER A 34 10.40 3.21 -4.76
N SER A 35 11.59 2.62 -4.83
CA SER A 35 12.35 2.21 -3.65
C SER A 35 13.83 2.12 -3.98
N ASP A 36 14.67 2.46 -3.02
CA ASP A 36 16.11 2.24 -3.12
C ASP A 36 16.49 0.75 -3.10
N HIS A 37 15.53 -0.11 -2.75
CA HIS A 37 15.68 -1.56 -2.67
C HIS A 37 15.12 -2.30 -3.90
N ALA A 38 14.85 -1.59 -5.01
CA ALA A 38 14.23 -2.19 -6.20
C ALA A 38 15.02 -3.35 -6.81
N ASN A 39 16.35 -3.38 -6.65
CA ASN A 39 17.20 -4.45 -7.20
C ASN A 39 17.04 -5.80 -6.47
N ASP A 40 16.60 -5.76 -5.22
CA ASP A 40 16.35 -6.95 -4.40
C ASP A 40 15.23 -6.62 -3.40
N PHE A 41 14.00 -6.55 -3.89
CA PHE A 41 12.85 -6.12 -3.12
C PHE A 41 12.26 -7.28 -2.34
N ARG A 42 12.66 -7.41 -1.08
CA ARG A 42 12.21 -8.46 -0.18
C ARG A 42 10.98 -8.02 0.57
N ALA A 43 9.83 -8.57 0.18
CA ALA A 43 8.54 -8.16 0.72
C ALA A 43 7.59 -9.33 0.83
N THR A 44 6.64 -9.18 1.73
CA THR A 44 5.54 -10.13 1.93
C THR A 44 4.21 -9.40 1.85
N LEU A 45 3.18 -10.06 1.37
CA LEU A 45 1.82 -9.56 1.42
C LEU A 45 0.90 -10.64 1.92
N ARG A 46 0.07 -10.29 2.87
CA ARG A 46 -0.98 -11.13 3.38
C ARG A 46 -2.32 -10.42 3.20
N ASN A 47 -3.26 -11.06 2.52
CA ASN A 47 -4.58 -10.52 2.28
C ASN A 47 -5.63 -11.38 2.97
N LEU A 48 -6.54 -10.73 3.69
CA LEU A 48 -7.70 -11.35 4.31
C LEU A 48 -8.95 -10.76 3.65
N ASP A 49 -9.70 -11.61 2.96
CA ASP A 49 -10.92 -11.21 2.26
C ASP A 49 -12.14 -11.58 3.09
N PHE A 50 -12.88 -10.57 3.51
CA PHE A 50 -14.13 -10.68 4.29
C PHE A 50 -15.37 -10.39 3.44
N GLY A 51 -15.25 -10.37 2.10
CA GLY A 51 -16.32 -10.01 1.19
C GLY A 51 -16.34 -8.53 0.88
N ALA A 52 -17.14 -7.73 1.58
CA ALA A 52 -17.22 -6.29 1.34
C ALA A 52 -15.99 -5.52 1.82
N VAL A 53 -15.18 -6.14 2.66
CA VAL A 53 -13.99 -5.54 3.28
C VAL A 53 -12.80 -6.46 3.06
N GLN A 54 -11.67 -5.87 2.76
CA GLN A 54 -10.40 -6.58 2.64
C GLN A 54 -9.38 -5.96 3.59
N VAL A 55 -8.61 -6.80 4.26
CA VAL A 55 -7.48 -6.38 5.09
C VAL A 55 -6.19 -6.85 4.42
N SER A 56 -5.29 -5.92 4.16
CA SER A 56 -3.97 -6.20 3.60
C SER A 56 -2.89 -5.90 4.62
N ILE A 57 -1.93 -6.80 4.75
CA ILE A 57 -0.80 -6.65 5.66
C ILE A 57 0.49 -6.80 4.85
N PRO A 58 0.91 -5.72 4.14
CA PRO A 58 2.19 -5.72 3.47
C PRO A 58 3.34 -5.56 4.45
N GLY A 59 4.41 -6.29 4.23
CA GLY A 59 5.69 -6.11 4.90
C GLY A 59 6.76 -5.83 3.86
N MET A 60 7.49 -4.72 3.96
CA MET A 60 8.30 -4.22 2.86
C MET A 60 9.44 -3.31 3.31
N PRO A 61 10.48 -3.15 2.47
CA PRO A 61 11.47 -2.11 2.67
C PRO A 61 10.86 -0.71 2.51
N SER A 62 11.63 0.31 2.89
CA SER A 62 11.22 1.70 2.66
C SER A 62 10.88 1.93 1.20
N LEU A 63 9.75 2.61 0.95
CA LEU A 63 9.28 2.90 -0.39
C LEU A 63 8.46 4.20 -0.43
N ARG A 64 8.28 4.68 -1.64
CA ARG A 64 7.34 5.74 -1.97
C ARG A 64 6.25 5.17 -2.87
N SER A 65 5.00 5.48 -2.56
CA SER A 65 3.84 5.09 -3.34
C SER A 65 3.04 6.34 -3.70
N ALA A 66 2.82 6.57 -4.98
CA ALA A 66 2.09 7.74 -5.46
C ALA A 66 0.92 7.33 -6.33
N ARG A 67 -0.25 7.86 -6.03
CA ARG A 67 -1.43 7.74 -6.87
C ARG A 67 -1.67 9.05 -7.58
N THR A 68 -1.48 9.06 -8.89
CA THR A 68 -1.53 10.26 -9.72
C THR A 68 -2.90 10.44 -10.36
N PRO A 69 -3.25 11.67 -10.79
CA PRO A 69 -4.47 11.88 -11.55
C PRO A 69 -4.57 11.02 -12.82
N LYS A 70 -3.45 10.78 -13.49
CA LYS A 70 -3.39 9.91 -14.66
C LYS A 70 -3.79 8.47 -14.32
N LEU A 71 -3.30 7.93 -13.22
CA LEU A 71 -3.64 6.58 -12.78
C LEU A 71 -5.11 6.48 -12.36
N ILE A 72 -5.64 7.51 -11.71
CA ILE A 72 -7.06 7.57 -11.33
C ILE A 72 -7.96 7.53 -12.57
N ARG A 73 -7.63 8.30 -13.60
CA ARG A 73 -8.38 8.29 -14.85
C ARG A 73 -8.32 6.94 -15.56
N LYS A 74 -7.20 6.24 -15.43
CA LYS A 74 -7.01 4.92 -16.04
C LYS A 74 -7.75 3.82 -15.30
N SER A 75 -7.77 3.86 -13.98
CA SER A 75 -8.42 2.83 -13.15
C SER A 75 -8.73 3.38 -11.75
N ASP A 76 -10.00 3.50 -11.43
CA ASP A 76 -10.44 3.90 -10.09
C ASP A 76 -11.44 2.88 -9.54
N PRO A 77 -10.99 2.00 -8.63
CA PRO A 77 -11.86 1.02 -7.97
C PRO A 77 -12.79 1.64 -6.93
N GLU A 78 -12.73 2.94 -6.69
CA GLU A 78 -13.56 3.67 -5.71
C GLU A 78 -13.46 3.08 -4.29
N LEU A 79 -12.24 2.87 -3.83
CA LEU A 79 -11.96 2.30 -2.52
C LEU A 79 -11.64 3.38 -1.49
N TYR A 80 -12.12 3.19 -0.27
CA TYR A 80 -11.57 3.84 0.91
C TYR A 80 -10.54 2.92 1.56
N ASN A 81 -9.43 3.51 1.96
CA ASN A 81 -8.35 2.81 2.64
C ASN A 81 -8.13 3.45 4.01
N VAL A 82 -8.10 2.61 5.03
CA VAL A 82 -7.67 3.01 6.38
C VAL A 82 -6.37 2.29 6.64
N ALA A 83 -5.30 3.03 6.84
CA ALA A 83 -3.97 2.46 7.00
C ALA A 83 -3.30 2.92 8.29
N LEU A 84 -2.47 2.06 8.84
CA LEU A 84 -1.57 2.39 9.95
C LEU A 84 -0.29 1.56 9.84
N ASP A 85 0.80 2.12 10.36
CA ASP A 85 2.04 1.40 10.58
C ASP A 85 2.22 1.25 12.10
N PRO A 86 2.17 0.03 12.65
CA PRO A 86 2.25 -0.15 14.10
C PRO A 86 3.59 0.24 14.72
N ARG A 87 4.66 0.28 13.93
CA ARG A 87 6.03 0.45 14.45
C ARG A 87 6.86 1.51 13.75
N GLY A 88 6.48 1.91 12.55
CA GLY A 88 7.23 2.83 11.73
C GLY A 88 6.57 4.20 11.60
N THR A 89 7.12 4.99 10.70
CA THR A 89 6.61 6.32 10.37
C THR A 89 6.23 6.38 8.89
N MET A 90 5.25 7.20 8.60
CA MET A 90 4.77 7.42 7.24
C MET A 90 4.50 8.91 7.02
N LYS A 91 4.89 9.41 5.86
CA LYS A 91 4.54 10.76 5.41
C LYS A 91 3.55 10.65 4.27
N VAL A 92 2.41 11.32 4.39
CA VAL A 92 1.35 11.26 3.38
C VAL A 92 0.96 12.67 2.98
N SER A 93 1.01 12.96 1.68
CA SER A 93 0.38 14.13 1.07
C SER A 93 -0.93 13.71 0.43
N HIS A 94 -2.04 14.28 0.87
CA HIS A 94 -3.38 13.93 0.40
C HIS A 94 -4.31 15.14 0.48
N VAL A 95 -4.93 15.48 -0.64
CA VAL A 95 -5.91 16.58 -0.75
C VAL A 95 -5.37 17.90 -0.16
N GLY A 96 -4.12 18.27 -0.57
CA GLY A 96 -3.49 19.51 -0.14
C GLY A 96 -3.00 19.53 1.31
N ARG A 97 -3.01 18.38 2.00
CA ARG A 97 -2.52 18.23 3.36
C ARG A 97 -1.30 17.33 3.41
N ASP A 98 -0.30 17.77 4.16
CA ASP A 98 0.87 16.97 4.47
C ASP A 98 0.77 16.46 5.91
N LEU A 99 0.79 15.13 6.05
CA LEU A 99 0.64 14.46 7.33
C LEU A 99 1.92 13.67 7.64
N VAL A 100 2.38 13.78 8.87
CA VAL A 100 3.43 12.90 9.42
C VAL A 100 2.75 11.96 10.41
N LEU A 101 2.74 10.67 10.08
CA LEU A 101 2.12 9.65 10.92
C LEU A 101 3.18 8.98 11.78
N ARG A 102 2.95 8.97 13.07
CA ARG A 102 3.73 8.23 14.06
C ARG A 102 3.20 6.81 14.19
N PRO A 103 3.93 5.91 14.85
CA PRO A 103 3.43 4.56 15.09
C PRO A 103 2.00 4.55 15.65
N ARG A 104 1.13 3.74 15.05
CA ARG A 104 -0.30 3.56 15.36
C ARG A 104 -1.22 4.74 15.00
N ASP A 105 -0.71 5.82 14.42
CA ASP A 105 -1.59 6.84 13.86
C ASP A 105 -2.33 6.27 12.65
N LEU A 106 -3.62 6.59 12.53
CA LEU A 106 -4.44 6.18 11.40
C LEU A 106 -4.49 7.25 10.33
N VAL A 107 -4.48 6.82 9.08
CA VAL A 107 -4.79 7.66 7.93
C VAL A 107 -5.93 7.04 7.14
N VAL A 108 -6.86 7.90 6.69
CA VAL A 108 -7.94 7.50 5.78
C VAL A 108 -7.73 8.22 4.46
N TYR A 109 -7.72 7.48 3.37
CA TYR A 109 -7.59 8.06 2.03
C TYR A 109 -8.43 7.28 1.01
N SER A 110 -8.72 7.94 -0.10
CA SER A 110 -9.56 7.42 -1.17
C SER A 110 -8.73 7.16 -2.42
N SER A 111 -9.00 6.07 -3.12
CA SER A 111 -8.41 5.80 -4.43
C SER A 111 -8.81 6.82 -5.50
N SER A 112 -9.89 7.57 -5.26
CA SER A 112 -10.41 8.59 -6.18
C SER A 112 -9.70 9.94 -6.09
N HIS A 113 -8.77 10.11 -5.16
CA HIS A 113 -7.97 11.32 -4.97
C HIS A 113 -6.48 11.03 -5.04
N PRO A 114 -5.68 11.94 -5.61
CA PRO A 114 -4.23 11.77 -5.63
C PRO A 114 -3.64 11.72 -4.22
N PHE A 115 -2.63 10.90 -4.04
CA PHE A 115 -1.84 10.89 -2.83
C PHE A 115 -0.38 10.53 -3.12
N ASP A 116 0.50 10.91 -2.20
CA ASP A 116 1.91 10.57 -2.20
C ASP A 116 2.27 10.10 -0.79
N ALA A 117 2.63 8.84 -0.65
CA ALA A 117 2.97 8.25 0.62
C ALA A 117 4.43 7.79 0.64
N ARG A 118 5.14 8.13 1.70
CA ARG A 118 6.50 7.65 1.96
C ARG A 118 6.50 6.82 3.22
N VAL A 119 6.80 5.54 3.06
CA VAL A 119 6.89 4.58 4.15
C VAL A 119 8.35 4.39 4.50
N THR A 120 8.70 4.63 5.75
CA THR A 120 10.06 4.45 6.25
C THR A 120 10.12 3.18 7.08
N ALA A 121 10.95 2.23 6.64
CA ALA A 121 11.22 1.01 7.41
C ALA A 121 11.96 1.35 8.70
N GLY A 122 11.63 0.62 9.78
CA GLY A 122 12.30 0.79 11.06
C GLY A 122 13.73 0.26 11.06
N GLU A 123 14.34 0.18 12.24
CA GLU A 123 15.74 -0.24 12.44
C GLU A 123 16.05 -1.63 11.85
N GLN A 124 15.04 -2.48 11.72
CA GLN A 124 15.19 -3.81 11.13
C GLN A 124 15.15 -3.79 9.60
N GLY A 125 15.05 -2.61 8.98
CA GLY A 125 14.99 -2.48 7.52
C GLY A 125 13.68 -2.96 6.89
N PHE A 126 12.60 -3.03 7.67
CA PHE A 126 11.33 -3.60 7.26
C PHE A 126 10.17 -2.80 7.84
N ALA A 127 9.23 -2.40 7.01
CA ALA A 127 7.99 -1.74 7.41
C ALA A 127 6.82 -2.71 7.25
N GLN A 128 5.90 -2.69 8.19
CA GLN A 128 4.67 -3.48 8.12
C GLN A 128 3.48 -2.54 8.24
N LEU A 129 2.63 -2.51 7.23
CA LEU A 129 1.39 -1.75 7.25
C LEU A 129 0.22 -2.68 7.55
N VAL A 130 -0.83 -2.11 8.09
CA VAL A 130 -2.13 -2.76 8.16
C VAL A 130 -3.10 -1.86 7.41
N GLU A 131 -3.68 -2.37 6.34
CA GLU A 131 -4.58 -1.63 5.49
C GLU A 131 -5.96 -2.28 5.45
N HIS A 132 -6.98 -1.47 5.65
CA HIS A 132 -8.37 -1.88 5.61
C HIS A 132 -9.01 -1.22 4.40
N LEU A 133 -9.45 -2.04 3.45
CA LEU A 133 -10.01 -1.59 2.19
C LEU A 133 -11.51 -1.86 2.15
N GLY A 134 -12.28 -0.87 1.79
CA GLY A 134 -13.71 -1.00 1.62
C GLY A 134 -14.20 -0.18 0.44
N ASN A 135 -15.34 -0.57 -0.13
CA ASN A 135 -15.97 0.18 -1.20
C ASN A 135 -16.46 1.54 -0.69
N ARG A 136 -16.33 2.55 -1.56
CA ARG A 136 -16.92 3.86 -1.30
C ARG A 136 -18.43 3.70 -1.16
N PRO A 137 -19.05 4.29 -0.12
CA PRO A 137 -20.51 4.29 -0.04
C PRO A 137 -21.10 4.94 -1.29
N ARG A 138 -22.08 4.26 -1.92
CA ARG A 138 -22.77 4.85 -3.07
C ARG A 138 -23.57 6.05 -2.57
N SER A 139 -23.36 7.21 -3.20
CA SER A 139 -24.24 8.36 -2.98
C SER A 139 -25.63 8.02 -3.52
N ARG A 140 -26.61 8.20 -2.71
CA ARG A 140 -28.01 8.06 -3.10
C ARG A 140 -28.49 9.30 -3.85
#